data_c7151db848e5d444489ccd2dbb3e1074
#
_entry.id   c7151db848e5d444489ccd2dbb3e1074
#
_cell.length_a   1.000
_cell.length_b   1.000
_cell.length_c   1.000
_cell.angle_alpha   90.00
_cell.angle_beta   90.00
_cell.angle_gamma   90.00
#
_symmetry.space_group_name_H-M   'P 1'
#
loop_
_entity.id
_entity.type
_entity.pdbx_description
1 polymer ?
#
loop_
_entity_poly.entity_id
_entity_poly.type
_entity_poly.pdbx_seq_one_letter_code
_entity_poly.pdbx_strand_id
1 'polypeptide(L)'
;MQSLGFPIWKMAAGPLVSFLVCYFMTPPVKRFAENVGAIDVPKDDRRVHNHPIPRMGGLAIFVGFVLSVLIFVNMSMQVMGLLLGAIIIAVMGALDDILCLNPWIKLGGQFLAALVAIRCGIVFDAISNPGFLDADTTIQLGWLSIPFTVVWIIACTNAVNLIDGLDGLAVGISAISSLSMMIVSLILPSGIAGIPLILACLAGACFGFMPYNLNPAKIFMGDVGSQFLGYVLSCVSIMGLFKFHAIITFLIPLLSLAVPLFDTVFAFFRRIFHGQSPFHADRGHIHHKLIAMGMNQKQAVAVLYAVSAVLGLIAVLIAGPGTGIRIVCIVVAFAISLTVWLFVFRKTKQLHPEAAAVPHADFPNPPQTPHPEETNK
;
A
#
# COMPACT_ATOMS: atom_id res chain seq x y z
N MET A 1 20.76 24.79 -2.84
CA MET A 1 21.24 23.40 -2.88
C MET A 1 21.82 22.89 -1.56
N GLN A 2 22.09 23.76 -0.57
CA GLN A 2 22.54 23.33 0.78
C GLN A 2 21.40 22.86 1.72
N SER A 3 20.13 22.88 1.29
CA SER A 3 18.96 22.59 2.13
C SER A 3 18.59 21.11 2.29
N LEU A 4 19.22 20.20 1.54
CA LEU A 4 18.86 18.78 1.56
C LEU A 4 19.44 18.00 2.76
N GLY A 5 20.42 18.56 3.49
CA GLY A 5 21.06 17.91 4.63
C GLY A 5 21.94 16.69 4.27
N PHE A 6 22.13 16.39 2.98
CA PHE A 6 23.01 15.33 2.49
C PHE A 6 23.54 15.66 1.07
N PRO A 7 24.69 15.07 0.66
CA PRO A 7 25.27 15.26 -0.68
C PRO A 7 24.37 14.73 -1.80
N ILE A 8 24.22 15.49 -2.88
CA ILE A 8 23.28 15.17 -3.98
C ILE A 8 23.57 13.82 -4.66
N TRP A 9 24.82 13.36 -4.70
CA TRP A 9 25.17 12.07 -5.25
C TRP A 9 24.48 10.88 -4.57
N LYS A 10 24.11 11.02 -3.27
CA LYS A 10 23.38 10.00 -2.52
C LYS A 10 21.97 9.76 -3.11
N MET A 11 21.36 10.79 -3.73
CA MET A 11 20.06 10.64 -4.42
C MET A 11 20.13 9.73 -5.66
N ALA A 12 21.30 9.56 -6.25
CA ALA A 12 21.51 8.59 -7.32
C ALA A 12 22.02 7.24 -6.79
N ALA A 13 22.99 7.27 -5.87
CA ALA A 13 23.64 6.06 -5.36
C ALA A 13 22.70 5.22 -4.47
N GLY A 14 21.91 5.86 -3.59
CA GLY A 14 20.99 5.15 -2.69
C GLY A 14 19.96 4.28 -3.42
N PRO A 15 19.12 4.83 -4.31
CA PRO A 15 18.15 4.04 -5.06
C PRO A 15 18.82 3.03 -6.02
N LEU A 16 19.99 3.33 -6.57
CA LEU A 16 20.73 2.39 -7.42
C LEU A 16 21.18 1.17 -6.62
N VAL A 17 21.76 1.37 -5.43
CA VAL A 17 22.15 0.25 -4.55
C VAL A 17 20.93 -0.53 -4.13
N SER A 18 19.84 0.13 -3.74
CA SER A 18 18.59 -0.51 -3.37
C SER A 18 18.04 -1.38 -4.51
N PHE A 19 18.04 -0.85 -5.73
CA PHE A 19 17.66 -1.57 -6.94
C PHE A 19 18.53 -2.81 -7.16
N LEU A 20 19.84 -2.64 -7.17
CA LEU A 20 20.79 -3.73 -7.46
C LEU A 20 20.72 -4.82 -6.41
N VAL A 21 20.71 -4.45 -5.13
CA VAL A 21 20.58 -5.42 -4.03
C VAL A 21 19.27 -6.20 -4.16
N CYS A 22 18.13 -5.52 -4.35
CA CYS A 22 16.84 -6.16 -4.52
C CYS A 22 16.83 -7.10 -5.75
N TYR A 23 17.33 -6.61 -6.89
CA TYR A 23 17.38 -7.38 -8.13
C TYR A 23 18.18 -8.69 -7.97
N PHE A 24 19.40 -8.61 -7.42
CA PHE A 24 20.24 -9.78 -7.23
C PHE A 24 19.81 -10.68 -6.07
N MET A 25 19.13 -10.14 -5.06
CA MET A 25 18.58 -10.92 -3.96
C MET A 25 17.29 -11.66 -4.30
N THR A 26 16.55 -11.22 -5.31
CA THR A 26 15.27 -11.87 -5.68
C THR A 26 15.42 -13.33 -6.08
N PRO A 27 16.39 -13.76 -6.92
CA PRO A 27 16.58 -15.17 -7.23
C PRO A 27 16.96 -16.07 -6.03
N PRO A 28 17.88 -15.69 -5.11
CA PRO A 28 18.09 -16.42 -3.87
C PRO A 28 16.85 -16.50 -2.99
N VAL A 29 16.10 -15.39 -2.83
CA VAL A 29 14.85 -15.38 -2.06
C VAL A 29 13.82 -16.31 -2.68
N LYS A 30 13.71 -16.38 -4.00
CA LYS A 30 12.83 -17.31 -4.69
C LYS A 30 13.15 -18.78 -4.31
N ARG A 31 14.43 -19.16 -4.37
CA ARG A 31 14.88 -20.51 -3.96
C ARG A 31 14.60 -20.78 -2.48
N PHE A 32 14.82 -19.78 -1.65
CA PHE A 32 14.50 -19.89 -0.22
C PHE A 32 13.00 -20.12 0.00
N ALA A 33 12.12 -19.36 -0.67
CA ALA A 33 10.67 -19.53 -0.59
C ALA A 33 10.23 -20.94 -1.05
N GLU A 34 10.83 -21.46 -2.12
CA GLU A 34 10.60 -22.83 -2.59
C GLU A 34 11.00 -23.87 -1.54
N ASN A 35 12.16 -23.69 -0.90
CA ASN A 35 12.68 -24.62 0.12
C ASN A 35 11.85 -24.66 1.40
N VAL A 36 11.28 -23.51 1.83
CA VAL A 36 10.44 -23.44 3.03
C VAL A 36 8.96 -23.70 2.74
N GLY A 37 8.61 -23.98 1.48
CA GLY A 37 7.24 -24.28 1.08
C GLY A 37 6.30 -23.09 1.02
N ALA A 38 6.82 -21.85 1.00
CA ALA A 38 6.04 -20.64 0.83
C ALA A 38 5.63 -20.47 -0.65
N ILE A 39 4.71 -21.31 -1.10
CA ILE A 39 4.27 -21.41 -2.49
C ILE A 39 2.76 -21.19 -2.56
N ASP A 40 2.34 -20.30 -3.45
CA ASP A 40 0.93 -20.11 -3.77
C ASP A 40 0.48 -21.13 -4.82
N VAL A 41 -0.33 -22.10 -4.37
CA VAL A 41 -0.92 -23.13 -5.24
C VAL A 41 -2.34 -22.72 -5.60
N PRO A 42 -2.70 -22.63 -6.88
CA PRO A 42 -4.06 -22.30 -7.29
C PRO A 42 -5.03 -23.44 -6.87
N LYS A 43 -5.80 -23.19 -5.81
CA LYS A 43 -6.80 -24.13 -5.29
C LYS A 43 -8.23 -23.77 -5.69
N ASP A 44 -8.46 -22.54 -6.14
CA ASP A 44 -9.79 -21.99 -6.42
C ASP A 44 -9.79 -21.20 -7.72
N ASP A 45 -10.95 -21.09 -8.39
CA ASP A 45 -11.21 -20.22 -9.57
C ASP A 45 -11.02 -18.72 -9.30
N ARG A 46 -10.63 -18.34 -8.08
CA ARG A 46 -10.34 -16.94 -7.68
C ARG A 46 -8.97 -16.49 -8.13
N ARG A 47 -8.05 -17.41 -8.41
CA ARG A 47 -6.64 -17.11 -8.71
C ARG A 47 -6.45 -16.99 -10.21
N VAL A 48 -5.69 -15.96 -10.61
CA VAL A 48 -5.47 -15.62 -12.02
C VAL A 48 -4.34 -16.43 -12.65
N HIS A 49 -3.55 -17.16 -11.84
CA HIS A 49 -2.43 -17.98 -12.29
C HIS A 49 -2.77 -19.47 -12.30
N ASN A 50 -2.20 -20.22 -13.27
CA ASN A 50 -2.49 -21.64 -13.49
C ASN A 50 -1.38 -22.59 -13.02
N HIS A 51 -0.33 -22.08 -12.39
CA HIS A 51 0.81 -22.85 -11.90
C HIS A 51 1.25 -22.34 -10.51
N PRO A 52 1.88 -23.19 -9.68
CA PRO A 52 2.40 -22.79 -8.38
C PRO A 52 3.46 -21.69 -8.52
N ILE A 53 3.33 -20.59 -7.76
CA ILE A 53 4.27 -19.47 -7.76
C ILE A 53 4.79 -19.26 -6.33
N PRO A 54 6.13 -19.20 -6.13
CA PRO A 54 6.70 -18.86 -4.83
C PRO A 54 6.28 -17.46 -4.39
N ARG A 55 6.05 -17.26 -3.10
CA ARG A 55 5.76 -15.98 -2.45
C ARG A 55 6.88 -15.67 -1.46
N MET A 56 6.95 -14.52 -0.85
CA MET A 56 8.04 -13.94 -0.03
C MET A 56 9.04 -13.06 -0.81
N GLY A 57 8.76 -12.69 -2.06
CA GLY A 57 9.63 -11.79 -2.82
C GLY A 57 9.90 -10.44 -2.15
N GLY A 58 9.01 -10.04 -1.26
CA GLY A 58 9.15 -8.87 -0.41
C GLY A 58 10.38 -8.86 0.49
N LEU A 59 10.96 -10.03 0.83
CA LEU A 59 12.25 -10.08 1.53
C LEU A 59 13.38 -9.43 0.73
N ALA A 60 13.38 -9.57 -0.60
CA ALA A 60 14.37 -8.91 -1.44
C ALA A 60 14.17 -7.38 -1.44
N ILE A 61 12.92 -6.92 -1.47
CA ILE A 61 12.59 -5.49 -1.36
C ILE A 61 13.07 -4.95 -0.01
N PHE A 62 12.74 -5.66 1.08
CA PHE A 62 13.14 -5.31 2.45
C PHE A 62 14.66 -5.20 2.57
N VAL A 63 15.42 -6.20 2.15
CA VAL A 63 16.88 -6.20 2.23
C VAL A 63 17.49 -5.06 1.41
N GLY A 64 17.02 -4.88 0.15
CA GLY A 64 17.50 -3.79 -0.71
C GLY A 64 17.27 -2.41 -0.09
N PHE A 65 16.08 -2.18 0.45
CA PHE A 65 15.72 -0.94 1.12
C PHE A 65 16.55 -0.71 2.39
N VAL A 66 16.55 -1.69 3.31
CA VAL A 66 17.23 -1.55 4.62
C VAL A 66 18.71 -1.29 4.44
N LEU A 67 19.41 -2.08 3.60
CA LEU A 67 20.84 -1.88 3.36
C LEU A 67 21.12 -0.49 2.78
N SER A 68 20.32 -0.02 1.82
CA SER A 68 20.52 1.32 1.26
C SER A 68 20.26 2.42 2.28
N VAL A 69 19.23 2.30 3.11
CA VAL A 69 18.96 3.28 4.16
C VAL A 69 20.10 3.30 5.19
N LEU A 70 20.59 2.14 5.62
CA LEU A 70 21.73 2.05 6.56
C LEU A 70 23.01 2.68 6.04
N ILE A 71 23.28 2.59 4.72
CA ILE A 71 24.49 3.11 4.10
C ILE A 71 24.39 4.62 3.83
N PHE A 72 23.26 5.09 3.36
CA PHE A 72 23.16 6.43 2.77
C PHE A 72 22.40 7.45 3.61
N VAL A 73 21.51 7.01 4.52
CA VAL A 73 20.68 7.90 5.34
C VAL A 73 21.30 8.07 6.73
N ASN A 74 21.28 9.30 7.24
CA ASN A 74 21.72 9.57 8.60
C ASN A 74 20.73 8.96 9.61
N MET A 75 21.24 8.17 10.55
CA MET A 75 20.42 7.53 11.58
C MET A 75 19.90 8.56 12.59
N SER A 76 18.63 8.91 12.49
CA SER A 76 17.87 9.58 13.54
C SER A 76 17.04 8.58 14.31
N MET A 77 16.48 8.99 15.46
CA MET A 77 15.58 8.14 16.24
C MET A 77 14.36 7.68 15.40
N GLN A 78 13.84 8.56 14.56
CA GLN A 78 12.71 8.23 13.68
C GLN A 78 13.10 7.22 12.58
N VAL A 79 14.28 7.38 11.96
CA VAL A 79 14.78 6.39 10.98
C VAL A 79 15.02 5.04 11.66
N MET A 80 15.52 5.02 12.89
CA MET A 80 15.65 3.78 13.66
C MET A 80 14.30 3.15 13.95
N GLY A 81 13.30 3.93 14.36
CA GLY A 81 11.93 3.46 14.58
C GLY A 81 11.29 2.89 13.32
N LEU A 82 11.49 3.57 12.17
CA LEU A 82 11.06 3.08 10.86
C LEU A 82 11.66 1.70 10.55
N LEU A 83 12.97 1.54 10.72
CA LEU A 83 13.66 0.28 10.42
C LEU A 83 13.27 -0.84 11.39
N LEU A 84 13.18 -0.56 12.70
CA LEU A 84 12.78 -1.55 13.69
C LEU A 84 11.36 -2.06 13.46
N GLY A 85 10.41 -1.15 13.21
CA GLY A 85 9.05 -1.55 12.88
C GLY A 85 8.97 -2.28 11.53
N ALA A 86 9.78 -1.89 10.54
CA ALA A 86 9.89 -2.60 9.28
C ALA A 86 10.39 -4.05 9.46
N ILE A 87 11.34 -4.29 10.37
CA ILE A 87 11.79 -5.65 10.72
C ILE A 87 10.64 -6.46 11.32
N ILE A 88 9.88 -5.89 12.26
CA ILE A 88 8.71 -6.57 12.87
C ILE A 88 7.71 -6.98 11.79
N ILE A 89 7.37 -6.06 10.89
CA ILE A 89 6.43 -6.32 9.77
C ILE A 89 6.99 -7.39 8.82
N ALA A 90 8.28 -7.31 8.46
CA ALA A 90 8.89 -8.27 7.54
C ALA A 90 8.94 -9.68 8.14
N VAL A 91 9.30 -9.81 9.41
CA VAL A 91 9.32 -11.10 10.12
C VAL A 91 7.91 -11.68 10.20
N MET A 92 6.93 -10.87 10.60
CA MET A 92 5.54 -11.31 10.70
C MET A 92 4.97 -11.69 9.33
N GLY A 93 5.22 -10.90 8.28
CA GLY A 93 4.79 -11.21 6.94
C GLY A 93 5.45 -12.48 6.38
N ALA A 94 6.73 -12.73 6.68
CA ALA A 94 7.41 -13.95 6.32
C ALA A 94 6.82 -15.18 7.03
N LEU A 95 6.50 -15.06 8.31
CA LEU A 95 5.80 -16.11 9.05
C LEU A 95 4.39 -16.36 8.49
N ASP A 96 3.69 -15.31 8.08
CA ASP A 96 2.37 -15.45 7.45
C ASP A 96 2.45 -16.15 6.09
N ASP A 97 3.42 -15.80 5.27
CA ASP A 97 3.66 -16.44 3.97
C ASP A 97 3.95 -17.95 4.09
N ILE A 98 4.49 -18.41 5.22
CA ILE A 98 4.78 -19.83 5.49
C ILE A 98 3.61 -20.52 6.21
N LEU A 99 3.07 -19.89 7.26
CA LEU A 99 2.17 -20.53 8.23
C LEU A 99 0.69 -20.16 8.05
N CYS A 100 0.35 -19.20 7.18
CA CYS A 100 -1.01 -18.67 7.00
C CYS A 100 -1.63 -18.25 8.34
N LEU A 101 -1.06 -17.22 8.95
CA LEU A 101 -1.41 -16.74 10.29
C LEU A 101 -2.86 -16.24 10.39
N ASN A 102 -3.41 -16.33 11.60
CA ASN A 102 -4.71 -15.72 11.90
C ASN A 102 -4.64 -14.19 11.73
N PRO A 103 -5.66 -13.54 11.14
CA PRO A 103 -5.72 -12.08 10.96
C PRO A 103 -5.46 -11.26 12.24
N TRP A 104 -5.86 -11.76 13.41
CA TRP A 104 -5.63 -11.10 14.68
C TRP A 104 -4.16 -11.08 15.10
N ILE A 105 -3.39 -12.11 14.75
CA ILE A 105 -1.94 -12.16 14.98
C ILE A 105 -1.24 -11.13 14.09
N LYS A 106 -1.64 -11.04 12.83
CA LYS A 106 -1.14 -10.01 11.90
C LYS A 106 -1.42 -8.60 12.41
N LEU A 107 -2.66 -8.35 12.85
CA LEU A 107 -3.04 -7.07 13.43
C LEU A 107 -2.22 -6.75 14.69
N GLY A 108 -1.95 -7.74 15.55
CA GLY A 108 -1.09 -7.59 16.72
C GLY A 108 0.34 -7.18 16.37
N GLY A 109 0.93 -7.80 15.34
CA GLY A 109 2.26 -7.44 14.84
C GLY A 109 2.31 -6.04 14.22
N GLN A 110 1.29 -5.65 13.44
CA GLN A 110 1.14 -4.30 12.89
C GLN A 110 1.01 -3.26 14.01
N PHE A 111 0.22 -3.58 15.05
CA PHE A 111 0.08 -2.73 16.23
C PHE A 111 1.40 -2.55 16.97
N LEU A 112 2.16 -3.63 17.17
CA LEU A 112 3.48 -3.58 17.79
C LEU A 112 4.45 -2.71 16.97
N ALA A 113 4.49 -2.88 15.65
CA ALA A 113 5.32 -2.07 14.76
C ALA A 113 4.94 -0.57 14.83
N ALA A 114 3.63 -0.26 14.88
CA ALA A 114 3.15 1.10 15.05
C ALA A 114 3.58 1.70 16.40
N LEU A 115 3.50 0.94 17.50
CA LEU A 115 3.97 1.39 18.82
C LEU A 115 5.47 1.68 18.83
N VAL A 116 6.28 0.83 18.18
CA VAL A 116 7.74 1.07 18.04
C VAL A 116 7.99 2.36 17.26
N ALA A 117 7.30 2.59 16.15
CA ALA A 117 7.38 3.82 15.38
C ALA A 117 7.04 5.06 16.24
N ILE A 118 5.93 5.01 16.99
CA ILE A 118 5.48 6.08 17.88
C ILE A 118 6.51 6.36 18.98
N ARG A 119 7.07 5.32 19.61
CA ARG A 119 8.11 5.48 20.65
C ARG A 119 9.38 6.13 20.13
N CYS A 120 9.64 5.99 18.84
CA CYS A 120 10.77 6.65 18.15
C CYS A 120 10.41 8.02 17.56
N GLY A 121 9.23 8.57 17.86
CA GLY A 121 8.82 9.91 17.44
C GLY A 121 8.21 9.99 16.04
N ILE A 122 7.69 8.88 15.51
CA ILE A 122 6.85 8.87 14.31
C ILE A 122 5.39 8.96 14.76
N VAL A 123 4.91 10.19 14.93
CA VAL A 123 3.58 10.45 15.48
C VAL A 123 2.95 11.68 14.83
N PHE A 124 1.64 11.67 14.69
CA PHE A 124 0.85 12.85 14.32
C PHE A 124 0.66 13.76 15.55
N ASP A 125 1.50 14.78 15.72
CA ASP A 125 1.39 15.69 16.87
C ASP A 125 0.29 16.72 16.68
N ALA A 126 0.15 17.25 15.47
CA ALA A 126 -0.80 18.30 15.16
C ALA A 126 -1.32 18.17 13.73
N ILE A 127 -2.56 18.58 13.53
CA ILE A 127 -3.14 18.82 12.22
C ILE A 127 -3.30 20.33 12.09
N SER A 128 -2.71 20.92 11.06
CA SER A 128 -2.90 22.37 10.85
C SER A 128 -4.37 22.66 10.50
N ASN A 129 -4.88 23.79 10.94
CA ASN A 129 -6.27 24.20 10.73
C ASN A 129 -6.56 24.41 9.22
N PRO A 130 -7.68 23.92 8.68
CA PRO A 130 -8.01 24.02 7.25
C PRO A 130 -8.28 25.43 6.72
N GLY A 131 -7.92 26.50 7.43
CA GLY A 131 -8.02 27.87 6.93
C GLY A 131 -9.44 28.45 6.84
N PHE A 132 -10.46 27.72 7.34
CA PHE A 132 -11.82 28.25 7.50
C PHE A 132 -12.01 29.04 8.79
N LEU A 133 -11.10 28.86 9.74
CA LEU A 133 -11.00 29.54 11.03
C LEU A 133 -9.52 29.92 11.16
N ASP A 134 -9.10 31.12 11.13
CA ASP A 134 -7.73 31.65 11.24
C ASP A 134 -6.58 30.77 10.74
N ALA A 135 -5.89 31.23 9.69
CA ALA A 135 -4.92 30.46 8.90
C ALA A 135 -3.64 30.01 9.66
N ASP A 136 -3.40 30.50 10.86
CA ASP A 136 -2.17 30.26 11.63
C ASP A 136 -2.35 29.30 12.82
N THR A 137 -3.53 28.72 13.02
CA THR A 137 -3.78 27.83 14.16
C THR A 137 -3.58 26.37 13.80
N THR A 138 -2.71 25.69 14.55
CA THR A 138 -2.55 24.22 14.52
C THR A 138 -3.47 23.59 15.58
N ILE A 139 -4.24 22.57 15.17
CA ILE A 139 -5.02 21.77 16.11
C ILE A 139 -4.10 20.69 16.67
N GLN A 140 -3.73 20.82 17.94
CA GLN A 140 -2.97 19.80 18.64
C GLN A 140 -3.87 18.60 18.89
N LEU A 141 -3.46 17.41 18.43
CA LEU A 141 -4.22 16.18 18.64
C LEU A 141 -4.16 15.69 20.10
N GLY A 142 -3.14 16.11 20.86
CA GLY A 142 -2.95 15.70 22.23
C GLY A 142 -2.97 14.18 22.38
N TRP A 143 -3.85 13.64 23.23
CA TRP A 143 -3.96 12.20 23.45
C TRP A 143 -4.46 11.42 22.21
N LEU A 144 -5.13 12.07 21.26
CA LEU A 144 -5.58 11.46 20.00
C LEU A 144 -4.43 11.19 19.02
N SER A 145 -3.26 11.79 19.21
CA SER A 145 -2.06 11.57 18.37
C SER A 145 -1.71 10.09 18.24
N ILE A 146 -1.71 9.36 19.35
CA ILE A 146 -1.35 7.94 19.38
C ILE A 146 -2.37 7.08 18.63
N PRO A 147 -3.67 7.08 18.98
CA PRO A 147 -4.64 6.24 18.27
C PRO A 147 -4.76 6.59 16.79
N PHE A 148 -4.68 7.88 16.43
CA PHE A 148 -4.72 8.29 15.03
C PHE A 148 -3.52 7.77 14.25
N THR A 149 -2.31 7.83 14.82
CA THR A 149 -1.09 7.29 14.21
C THR A 149 -1.17 5.78 14.02
N VAL A 150 -1.63 5.04 15.03
CA VAL A 150 -1.82 3.59 14.95
C VAL A 150 -2.80 3.22 13.85
N VAL A 151 -3.96 3.86 13.81
CA VAL A 151 -4.99 3.61 12.79
C VAL A 151 -4.45 3.89 11.40
N TRP A 152 -3.72 4.99 11.20
CA TRP A 152 -3.12 5.33 9.91
C TRP A 152 -2.11 4.29 9.43
N ILE A 153 -1.16 3.89 10.30
CA ILE A 153 -0.14 2.89 9.96
C ILE A 153 -0.82 1.55 9.61
N ILE A 154 -1.76 1.08 10.42
CA ILE A 154 -2.47 -0.17 10.18
C ILE A 154 -3.32 -0.09 8.91
N ALA A 155 -4.04 1.01 8.69
CA ALA A 155 -4.87 1.19 7.51
C ALA A 155 -4.05 1.16 6.22
N CYS A 156 -2.94 1.91 6.14
CA CYS A 156 -2.07 1.91 4.97
C CYS A 156 -1.39 0.56 4.75
N THR A 157 -0.93 -0.10 5.83
CA THR A 157 -0.31 -1.43 5.77
C THR A 157 -1.27 -2.45 5.15
N ASN A 158 -2.51 -2.49 5.64
CA ASN A 158 -3.51 -3.41 5.10
C ASN A 158 -4.02 -2.97 3.72
N ALA A 159 -4.10 -1.67 3.43
CA ALA A 159 -4.52 -1.19 2.12
C ALA A 159 -3.57 -1.64 1.00
N VAL A 160 -2.25 -1.54 1.22
CA VAL A 160 -1.27 -2.03 0.25
C VAL A 160 -1.27 -3.56 0.16
N ASN A 161 -1.51 -4.27 1.26
CA ASN A 161 -1.66 -5.72 1.25
C ASN A 161 -2.89 -6.17 0.44
N LEU A 162 -4.03 -5.49 0.58
CA LEU A 162 -5.26 -5.86 -0.11
C LEU A 162 -5.23 -5.62 -1.63
N ILE A 163 -4.44 -4.67 -2.13
CA ILE A 163 -4.28 -4.47 -3.58
C ILE A 163 -3.26 -5.43 -4.22
N ASP A 164 -2.52 -6.22 -3.43
CA ASP A 164 -1.55 -7.22 -3.96
C ASP A 164 -2.26 -8.47 -4.51
N GLY A 165 -3.27 -8.26 -5.33
CA GLY A 165 -4.07 -9.31 -5.96
C GLY A 165 -3.75 -9.58 -7.44
N LEU A 166 -2.91 -8.74 -8.08
CA LEU A 166 -2.48 -8.90 -9.48
C LEU A 166 -0.97 -8.72 -9.61
N ASP A 167 -0.38 -9.47 -10.55
CA ASP A 167 1.04 -9.41 -10.86
C ASP A 167 1.53 -7.97 -11.09
N GLY A 168 2.47 -7.53 -10.28
CA GLY A 168 3.08 -6.21 -10.37
C GLY A 168 2.28 -5.06 -9.76
N LEU A 169 0.98 -5.25 -9.41
CA LEU A 169 0.10 -4.15 -9.05
C LEU A 169 0.60 -3.39 -7.81
N ALA A 170 0.77 -4.07 -6.69
CA ALA A 170 1.14 -3.42 -5.43
C ALA A 170 2.56 -2.82 -5.48
N VAL A 171 3.53 -3.52 -6.06
CA VAL A 171 4.89 -3.00 -6.18
C VAL A 171 4.96 -1.75 -7.05
N GLY A 172 4.19 -1.72 -8.16
CA GLY A 172 4.19 -0.57 -9.06
C GLY A 172 3.48 0.65 -8.47
N ILE A 173 2.33 0.47 -7.82
CA ILE A 173 1.65 1.55 -7.11
C ILE A 173 2.55 2.10 -5.99
N SER A 174 3.22 1.22 -5.23
CA SER A 174 4.16 1.64 -4.19
C SER A 174 5.36 2.40 -4.74
N ALA A 175 5.88 2.02 -5.91
CA ALA A 175 6.94 2.76 -6.61
C ALA A 175 6.46 4.16 -7.02
N ILE A 176 5.27 4.26 -7.63
CA ILE A 176 4.67 5.54 -8.05
C ILE A 176 4.42 6.43 -6.83
N SER A 177 3.86 5.88 -5.74
CA SER A 177 3.62 6.60 -4.48
C SER A 177 4.94 7.10 -3.87
N SER A 178 5.98 6.25 -3.84
CA SER A 178 7.31 6.62 -3.35
C SER A 178 7.91 7.78 -4.15
N LEU A 179 7.84 7.74 -5.48
CA LEU A 179 8.34 8.81 -6.34
C LEU A 179 7.55 10.10 -6.17
N SER A 180 6.23 10.03 -6.12
CA SER A 180 5.37 11.20 -5.93
C SER A 180 5.64 11.88 -4.59
N MET A 181 5.71 11.10 -3.50
CA MET A 181 6.02 11.60 -2.17
C MET A 181 7.47 12.12 -2.09
N MET A 182 8.42 11.50 -2.78
CA MET A 182 9.80 11.99 -2.89
C MET A 182 9.84 13.39 -3.51
N ILE A 183 9.17 13.57 -4.65
CA ILE A 183 9.14 14.88 -5.34
C ILE A 183 8.48 15.92 -4.43
N VAL A 184 7.36 15.59 -3.77
CA VAL A 184 6.71 16.49 -2.83
C VAL A 184 7.65 16.87 -1.67
N SER A 185 8.36 15.90 -1.11
CA SER A 185 9.30 16.17 0.00
C SER A 185 10.53 17.00 -0.40
N LEU A 186 10.85 17.05 -1.69
CA LEU A 186 11.86 17.97 -2.25
C LEU A 186 11.32 19.40 -2.44
N ILE A 187 10.04 19.54 -2.74
CA ILE A 187 9.36 20.84 -2.91
C ILE A 187 9.06 21.44 -1.53
N LEU A 188 8.58 20.62 -0.60
CA LEU A 188 8.22 21.00 0.77
C LEU A 188 9.23 20.38 1.75
N PRO A 189 10.33 21.06 2.06
CA PRO A 189 11.33 20.50 2.96
C PRO A 189 10.77 20.30 4.37
N SER A 190 10.65 19.07 4.80
CA SER A 190 9.99 18.65 6.05
C SER A 190 10.80 18.85 7.33
N GLY A 191 11.97 19.47 7.26
CA GLY A 191 12.87 19.58 8.41
C GLY A 191 13.57 18.29 8.86
N ILE A 192 13.11 17.10 8.39
CA ILE A 192 13.80 15.83 8.60
C ILE A 192 14.64 15.56 7.35
N ALA A 193 15.94 15.78 7.49
CA ALA A 193 16.89 15.47 6.44
C ALA A 193 16.85 13.96 6.12
N GLY A 194 16.75 13.61 4.84
CA GLY A 194 16.83 12.22 4.40
C GLY A 194 15.50 11.59 3.93
N ILE A 195 14.34 12.19 4.16
CA ILE A 195 13.06 11.66 3.67
C ILE A 195 13.04 11.46 2.15
N PRO A 196 13.46 12.43 1.30
CA PRO A 196 13.53 12.18 -0.13
C PRO A 196 14.40 10.99 -0.50
N LEU A 197 15.52 10.80 0.23
CA LEU A 197 16.43 9.70 -0.01
C LEU A 197 15.85 8.35 0.43
N ILE A 198 15.13 8.30 1.55
CA ILE A 198 14.41 7.08 1.99
C ILE A 198 13.39 6.65 0.93
N LEU A 199 12.60 7.60 0.42
CA LEU A 199 11.60 7.35 -0.62
C LEU A 199 12.24 6.93 -1.95
N ALA A 200 13.39 7.54 -2.31
CA ALA A 200 14.17 7.13 -3.47
C ALA A 200 14.68 5.68 -3.34
N CYS A 201 15.20 5.30 -2.17
CA CYS A 201 15.63 3.93 -1.89
C CYS A 201 14.46 2.94 -1.96
N LEU A 202 13.28 3.33 -1.45
CA LEU A 202 12.10 2.48 -1.53
C LEU A 202 11.65 2.26 -2.98
N ALA A 203 11.61 3.33 -3.79
CA ALA A 203 11.34 3.23 -5.22
C ALA A 203 12.37 2.36 -5.94
N GLY A 204 13.65 2.51 -5.61
CA GLY A 204 14.74 1.68 -6.15
C GLY A 204 14.53 0.19 -5.88
N ALA A 205 14.19 -0.18 -4.63
CA ALA A 205 13.86 -1.56 -4.26
C ALA A 205 12.66 -2.10 -5.05
N CYS A 206 11.59 -1.31 -5.17
CA CYS A 206 10.42 -1.66 -5.96
C CYS A 206 10.78 -1.93 -7.44
N PHE A 207 11.55 -1.05 -8.06
CA PHE A 207 12.02 -1.24 -9.44
C PHE A 207 12.94 -2.46 -9.60
N GLY A 208 13.75 -2.77 -8.60
CA GLY A 208 14.61 -3.96 -8.59
C GLY A 208 13.81 -5.27 -8.55
N PHE A 209 12.64 -5.27 -7.89
CA PHE A 209 11.75 -6.42 -7.82
C PHE A 209 10.84 -6.58 -9.04
N MET A 210 10.42 -5.47 -9.67
CA MET A 210 9.49 -5.47 -10.80
C MET A 210 9.80 -6.50 -11.90
N PRO A 211 11.04 -6.71 -12.37
CA PRO A 211 11.35 -7.66 -13.45
C PRO A 211 10.97 -9.12 -13.15
N TYR A 212 10.76 -9.43 -11.87
CA TYR A 212 10.38 -10.75 -11.40
C TYR A 212 8.88 -10.87 -11.07
N ASN A 213 8.22 -9.74 -10.81
CA ASN A 213 6.84 -9.70 -10.35
C ASN A 213 5.83 -9.23 -11.40
N LEU A 214 6.28 -8.55 -12.49
CA LEU A 214 5.41 -8.16 -13.61
C LEU A 214 4.87 -9.40 -14.34
N ASN A 215 3.63 -9.30 -14.86
CA ASN A 215 2.92 -10.40 -15.50
C ASN A 215 3.60 -10.93 -16.79
N PRO A 216 3.91 -12.25 -16.88
CA PRO A 216 3.62 -13.28 -15.88
C PRO A 216 4.66 -13.29 -14.74
N ALA A 217 4.17 -13.26 -13.48
CA ALA A 217 5.04 -13.21 -12.31
C ALA A 217 5.85 -14.51 -12.13
N LYS A 218 7.14 -14.35 -11.79
CA LYS A 218 8.05 -15.45 -11.46
C LYS A 218 8.13 -15.73 -9.95
N ILE A 219 7.75 -14.73 -9.16
CA ILE A 219 7.64 -14.76 -7.71
C ILE A 219 6.66 -13.67 -7.26
N PHE A 220 5.78 -13.97 -6.33
CA PHE A 220 4.91 -13.00 -5.68
C PHE A 220 5.62 -12.27 -4.56
N MET A 221 5.19 -11.04 -4.31
CA MET A 221 5.73 -10.20 -3.23
C MET A 221 5.43 -10.83 -1.86
N GLY A 222 4.23 -11.39 -1.70
CA GLY A 222 3.73 -11.97 -0.45
C GLY A 222 3.36 -10.93 0.60
N ASP A 223 2.87 -11.42 1.73
CA ASP A 223 2.49 -10.57 2.86
C ASP A 223 3.71 -9.84 3.44
N VAL A 224 4.89 -10.45 3.39
CA VAL A 224 6.14 -9.81 3.79
C VAL A 224 6.41 -8.51 3.03
N GLY A 225 6.16 -8.48 1.72
CA GLY A 225 6.44 -7.31 0.91
C GLY A 225 5.32 -6.28 0.93
N SER A 226 4.09 -6.70 0.76
CA SER A 226 2.94 -5.80 0.67
C SER A 226 2.71 -5.05 1.99
N GLN A 227 2.78 -5.72 3.14
CA GLN A 227 2.68 -5.08 4.45
C GLN A 227 3.89 -4.18 4.74
N PHE A 228 5.11 -4.62 4.36
CA PHE A 228 6.31 -3.81 4.50
C PHE A 228 6.21 -2.47 3.73
N LEU A 229 5.79 -2.51 2.45
CA LEU A 229 5.62 -1.31 1.63
C LEU A 229 4.58 -0.36 2.24
N GLY A 230 3.43 -0.87 2.66
CA GLY A 230 2.39 -0.07 3.31
C GLY A 230 2.85 0.57 4.61
N TYR A 231 3.59 -0.17 5.45
CA TYR A 231 4.18 0.31 6.69
C TYR A 231 5.18 1.45 6.42
N VAL A 232 6.14 1.24 5.52
CA VAL A 232 7.16 2.26 5.23
C VAL A 232 6.53 3.52 4.66
N LEU A 233 5.62 3.40 3.68
CA LEU A 233 4.92 4.54 3.08
C LEU A 233 4.10 5.32 4.13
N SER A 234 3.41 4.63 5.04
CA SER A 234 2.65 5.29 6.12
C SER A 234 3.56 6.03 7.10
N CYS A 235 4.65 5.41 7.55
CA CYS A 235 5.60 6.05 8.48
C CYS A 235 6.28 7.26 7.83
N VAL A 236 6.75 7.13 6.60
CA VAL A 236 7.41 8.24 5.90
C VAL A 236 6.45 9.38 5.61
N SER A 237 5.17 9.11 5.35
CA SER A 237 4.16 10.15 5.24
C SER A 237 4.04 10.98 6.51
N ILE A 238 4.03 10.33 7.68
CA ILE A 238 3.99 11.01 8.98
C ILE A 238 5.25 11.83 9.21
N MET A 239 6.43 11.25 8.93
CA MET A 239 7.73 11.91 9.16
C MET A 239 7.91 13.16 8.30
N GLY A 240 7.44 13.15 7.06
CA GLY A 240 7.82 14.10 6.05
C GLY A 240 6.76 15.07 5.58
N LEU A 241 5.53 14.65 5.53
CA LEU A 241 4.52 15.35 4.78
C LEU A 241 3.47 16.06 5.65
N PHE A 242 3.31 15.66 6.91
CA PHE A 242 2.26 16.20 7.79
C PHE A 242 2.65 17.42 8.63
N LYS A 243 3.88 17.95 8.48
CA LYS A 243 4.35 19.09 9.28
C LYS A 243 4.00 20.47 8.67
N PHE A 244 3.42 20.54 7.48
CA PHE A 244 3.14 21.76 6.78
C PHE A 244 1.65 21.89 6.41
N HIS A 245 1.04 23.04 6.71
CA HIS A 245 -0.31 23.49 6.28
C HIS A 245 -1.39 22.41 6.01
N ALA A 246 -2.12 22.18 6.99
CA ALA A 246 -3.40 21.55 7.25
C ALA A 246 -3.94 20.42 6.35
N ILE A 247 -4.81 20.75 5.46
CA ILE A 247 -5.55 19.80 4.61
C ILE A 247 -4.67 19.29 3.49
N ILE A 248 -3.83 20.16 2.95
CA ILE A 248 -2.99 19.86 1.78
C ILE A 248 -1.99 18.78 2.10
N THR A 249 -1.40 18.83 3.28
CA THR A 249 -0.34 17.88 3.70
C THR A 249 -0.90 16.49 4.00
N PHE A 250 -2.11 16.39 4.51
CA PHE A 250 -2.81 15.11 4.66
C PHE A 250 -3.28 14.56 3.30
N LEU A 251 -3.73 15.44 2.41
CA LEU A 251 -4.22 15.07 1.09
C LEU A 251 -3.11 14.48 0.19
N ILE A 252 -1.85 14.92 0.33
CA ILE A 252 -0.74 14.43 -0.48
C ILE A 252 -0.48 12.93 -0.29
N PRO A 253 -0.24 12.41 0.93
CA PRO A 253 -0.14 10.97 1.15
C PRO A 253 -1.42 10.22 0.82
N LEU A 254 -2.59 10.81 1.14
CA LEU A 254 -3.87 10.23 0.80
C LEU A 254 -4.05 10.06 -0.71
N LEU A 255 -3.67 11.05 -1.52
CA LEU A 255 -3.70 10.96 -2.98
C LEU A 255 -2.66 9.96 -3.50
N SER A 256 -1.45 9.97 -2.95
CA SER A 256 -0.38 9.07 -3.37
C SER A 256 -0.72 7.60 -3.07
N LEU A 257 -1.49 7.33 -2.01
CA LEU A 257 -1.98 6.02 -1.62
C LEU A 257 -3.49 5.84 -1.91
N ALA A 258 -4.07 6.71 -2.74
CA ALA A 258 -5.52 6.74 -2.93
C ALA A 258 -6.09 5.42 -3.45
N VAL A 259 -5.44 4.81 -4.44
CA VAL A 259 -5.94 3.55 -5.02
C VAL A 259 -6.07 2.46 -3.95
N PRO A 260 -5.04 2.12 -3.15
CA PRO A 260 -5.17 1.12 -2.10
C PRO A 260 -6.14 1.54 -0.98
N LEU A 261 -6.09 2.79 -0.54
CA LEU A 261 -6.94 3.26 0.56
C LEU A 261 -8.43 3.28 0.19
N PHE A 262 -8.78 3.85 -0.97
CA PHE A 262 -10.17 3.89 -1.40
C PHE A 262 -10.74 2.50 -1.67
N ASP A 263 -9.96 1.60 -2.27
CA ASP A 263 -10.41 0.23 -2.50
C ASP A 263 -10.71 -0.49 -1.17
N THR A 264 -9.85 -0.31 -0.18
CA THR A 264 -10.00 -0.88 1.17
C THR A 264 -11.20 -0.28 1.92
N VAL A 265 -11.32 1.05 1.95
CA VAL A 265 -12.40 1.76 2.62
C VAL A 265 -13.74 1.40 1.99
N PHE A 266 -13.82 1.38 0.65
CA PHE A 266 -15.03 1.02 -0.06
C PHE A 266 -15.44 -0.43 0.20
N ALA A 267 -14.48 -1.37 0.21
CA ALA A 267 -14.73 -2.77 0.54
C ALA A 267 -15.23 -2.92 1.99
N PHE A 268 -14.63 -2.20 2.95
CA PHE A 268 -15.04 -2.20 4.35
C PHE A 268 -16.49 -1.73 4.55
N PHE A 269 -16.83 -0.55 4.02
CA PHE A 269 -18.20 -0.01 4.14
C PHE A 269 -19.21 -0.88 3.41
N ARG A 270 -18.89 -1.39 2.23
CA ARG A 270 -19.78 -2.29 1.48
C ARG A 270 -20.14 -3.53 2.32
N ARG A 271 -19.17 -4.16 3.00
CA ARG A 271 -19.42 -5.33 3.86
C ARG A 271 -20.32 -4.98 5.03
N ILE A 272 -20.08 -3.86 5.70
CA ILE A 272 -20.93 -3.38 6.80
C ILE A 272 -22.37 -3.16 6.33
N PHE A 273 -22.57 -2.46 5.21
CA PHE A 273 -23.91 -2.19 4.67
C PHE A 273 -24.65 -3.45 4.21
N HIS A 274 -23.92 -4.54 3.93
CA HIS A 274 -24.53 -5.83 3.60
C HIS A 274 -24.58 -6.81 4.80
N GLY A 275 -24.32 -6.33 6.01
CA GLY A 275 -24.36 -7.15 7.25
C GLY A 275 -23.28 -8.23 7.31
N GLN A 276 -22.20 -8.11 6.52
CA GLN A 276 -21.10 -9.07 6.49
C GLN A 276 -19.97 -8.63 7.40
N SER A 277 -19.19 -9.60 7.89
CA SER A 277 -17.99 -9.30 8.68
C SER A 277 -16.98 -8.50 7.83
N PRO A 278 -16.41 -7.40 8.37
CA PRO A 278 -15.37 -6.63 7.68
C PRO A 278 -14.14 -7.44 7.27
N PHE A 279 -13.90 -8.56 7.94
CA PHE A 279 -12.76 -9.46 7.69
C PHE A 279 -13.06 -10.60 6.71
N HIS A 280 -14.27 -10.65 6.15
CA HIS A 280 -14.62 -11.68 5.17
C HIS A 280 -13.92 -11.41 3.84
N ALA A 281 -13.43 -12.48 3.17
CA ALA A 281 -12.84 -12.35 1.83
C ALA A 281 -13.88 -11.85 0.82
N ASP A 282 -13.50 -10.85 -0.01
CA ASP A 282 -14.42 -10.19 -0.93
C ASP A 282 -13.84 -10.12 -2.35
N ARG A 283 -14.68 -10.29 -3.35
CA ARG A 283 -14.35 -10.15 -4.78
C ARG A 283 -14.64 -8.74 -5.32
N GLY A 284 -15.08 -7.81 -4.50
CA GLY A 284 -15.52 -6.49 -4.93
C GLY A 284 -14.42 -5.46 -5.09
N HIS A 285 -13.14 -5.84 -5.00
CA HIS A 285 -12.00 -4.94 -5.21
C HIS A 285 -11.96 -4.40 -6.65
N ILE A 286 -11.41 -3.18 -6.82
CA ILE A 286 -11.39 -2.48 -8.12
C ILE A 286 -10.72 -3.32 -9.20
N HIS A 287 -9.62 -4.00 -8.90
CA HIS A 287 -8.91 -4.84 -9.86
C HIS A 287 -9.76 -6.03 -10.36
N HIS A 288 -10.55 -6.66 -9.50
CA HIS A 288 -11.48 -7.72 -9.93
C HIS A 288 -12.59 -7.17 -10.84
N LYS A 289 -13.06 -5.96 -10.58
CA LYS A 289 -14.08 -5.30 -11.44
C LYS A 289 -13.52 -4.99 -12.82
N LEU A 290 -12.28 -4.52 -12.93
CA LEU A 290 -11.63 -4.26 -14.21
C LEU A 290 -11.51 -5.54 -15.05
N ILE A 291 -11.11 -6.66 -14.43
CA ILE A 291 -11.06 -7.96 -15.09
C ILE A 291 -12.46 -8.43 -15.51
N ALA A 292 -13.46 -8.31 -14.64
CA ALA A 292 -14.85 -8.64 -14.96
C ALA A 292 -15.43 -7.81 -16.12
N MET A 293 -14.87 -6.62 -16.37
CA MET A 293 -15.19 -5.78 -17.54
C MET A 293 -14.52 -6.25 -18.85
N GLY A 294 -13.81 -7.38 -18.84
CA GLY A 294 -13.14 -7.95 -20.00
C GLY A 294 -11.71 -7.42 -20.22
N MET A 295 -11.12 -6.70 -19.26
CA MET A 295 -9.72 -6.33 -19.34
C MET A 295 -8.82 -7.52 -18.97
N ASN A 296 -7.72 -7.69 -19.70
CA ASN A 296 -6.68 -8.60 -19.24
C ASN A 296 -5.89 -8.02 -18.07
N GLN A 297 -5.15 -8.86 -17.35
CA GLN A 297 -4.41 -8.46 -16.15
C GLN A 297 -3.46 -7.27 -16.41
N LYS A 298 -2.72 -7.27 -17.55
CA LYS A 298 -1.80 -6.17 -17.91
C LYS A 298 -2.55 -4.85 -18.12
N GLN A 299 -3.73 -4.89 -18.75
CA GLN A 299 -4.56 -3.71 -18.97
C GLN A 299 -5.11 -3.15 -17.65
N ALA A 300 -5.62 -4.02 -16.77
CA ALA A 300 -6.12 -3.61 -15.46
C ALA A 300 -5.02 -2.95 -14.61
N VAL A 301 -3.83 -3.55 -14.57
CA VAL A 301 -2.66 -2.99 -13.88
C VAL A 301 -2.22 -1.65 -14.49
N ALA A 302 -2.17 -1.54 -15.83
CA ALA A 302 -1.80 -0.31 -16.50
C ALA A 302 -2.78 0.84 -16.20
N VAL A 303 -4.09 0.57 -16.16
CA VAL A 303 -5.12 1.57 -15.77
C VAL A 303 -4.89 2.04 -14.34
N LEU A 304 -4.66 1.12 -13.40
CA LEU A 304 -4.43 1.47 -11.99
C LEU A 304 -3.11 2.24 -11.78
N TYR A 305 -2.05 1.90 -12.53
CA TYR A 305 -0.82 2.69 -12.55
C TYR A 305 -1.04 4.11 -13.08
N ALA A 306 -1.81 4.26 -14.18
CA ALA A 306 -2.13 5.57 -14.74
C ALA A 306 -2.93 6.42 -13.75
N VAL A 307 -3.94 5.84 -13.08
CA VAL A 307 -4.70 6.54 -12.03
C VAL A 307 -3.78 6.95 -10.89
N SER A 308 -2.93 6.03 -10.38
CA SER A 308 -2.00 6.36 -9.29
C SER A 308 -0.98 7.43 -9.70
N ALA A 309 -0.47 7.39 -10.94
CA ALA A 309 0.47 8.38 -11.44
C ALA A 309 -0.18 9.77 -11.57
N VAL A 310 -1.41 9.84 -12.08
CA VAL A 310 -2.18 11.09 -12.17
C VAL A 310 -2.44 11.67 -10.78
N LEU A 311 -2.89 10.86 -9.83
CA LEU A 311 -3.12 11.29 -8.45
C LEU A 311 -1.82 11.73 -7.76
N GLY A 312 -0.72 11.01 -7.98
CA GLY A 312 0.60 11.40 -7.51
C GLY A 312 1.10 12.72 -8.12
N LEU A 313 0.89 12.92 -9.44
CA LEU A 313 1.22 14.20 -10.10
C LEU A 313 0.39 15.36 -9.53
N ILE A 314 -0.86 15.13 -9.24
CA ILE A 314 -1.73 16.12 -8.61
C ILE A 314 -1.25 16.44 -7.19
N ALA A 315 -0.83 15.43 -6.40
CA ALA A 315 -0.20 15.68 -5.12
C ALA A 315 1.04 16.57 -5.24
N VAL A 316 1.87 16.36 -6.27
CA VAL A 316 3.04 17.20 -6.59
C VAL A 316 2.64 18.62 -6.97
N LEU A 317 1.63 18.78 -7.81
CA LEU A 317 1.12 20.11 -8.22
C LEU A 317 0.51 20.88 -7.05
N ILE A 318 -0.18 20.19 -6.12
CA ILE A 318 -0.72 20.79 -4.90
C ILE A 318 0.40 21.27 -3.97
N ALA A 319 1.52 20.56 -3.91
CA ALA A 319 2.70 20.96 -3.14
C ALA A 319 3.39 22.20 -3.68
N GLY A 320 3.16 22.57 -4.96
CA GLY A 320 3.73 23.74 -5.60
C GLY A 320 3.21 25.08 -5.03
N PRO A 321 3.88 26.21 -5.32
CA PRO A 321 3.48 27.52 -4.83
C PRO A 321 2.18 28.03 -5.48
N GLY A 322 1.24 28.52 -4.66
CA GLY A 322 0.02 29.22 -5.11
C GLY A 322 -1.30 28.51 -4.80
N THR A 323 -2.16 29.17 -4.02
CA THR A 323 -3.42 28.57 -3.50
C THR A 323 -4.46 28.30 -4.61
N GLY A 324 -4.54 29.16 -5.64
CA GLY A 324 -5.51 29.00 -6.73
C GLY A 324 -5.22 27.76 -7.60
N ILE A 325 -3.95 27.52 -7.95
CA ILE A 325 -3.53 26.34 -8.72
C ILE A 325 -3.81 25.07 -7.93
N ARG A 326 -3.65 25.11 -6.61
CA ARG A 326 -3.93 23.98 -5.71
C ARG A 326 -5.38 23.53 -5.77
N ILE A 327 -6.33 24.46 -5.67
CA ILE A 327 -7.77 24.17 -5.73
C ILE A 327 -8.15 23.59 -7.11
N VAL A 328 -7.65 24.18 -8.20
CA VAL A 328 -7.90 23.69 -9.55
C VAL A 328 -7.37 22.26 -9.72
N CYS A 329 -6.18 21.97 -9.22
CA CYS A 329 -5.62 20.62 -9.27
C CYS A 329 -6.45 19.59 -8.50
N ILE A 330 -6.99 19.97 -7.32
CA ILE A 330 -7.89 19.08 -6.54
C ILE A 330 -9.16 18.78 -7.32
N VAL A 331 -9.78 19.82 -7.90
CA VAL A 331 -11.02 19.68 -8.68
C VAL A 331 -10.78 18.82 -9.93
N VAL A 332 -9.67 19.04 -10.64
CA VAL A 332 -9.29 18.25 -11.82
C VAL A 332 -9.01 16.80 -11.44
N ALA A 333 -8.35 16.55 -10.30
CA ALA A 333 -8.12 15.18 -9.79
C ALA A 333 -9.42 14.45 -9.54
N PHE A 334 -10.31 15.11 -8.83
CA PHE A 334 -11.61 14.54 -8.52
C PHE A 334 -12.41 14.25 -9.80
N ALA A 335 -12.40 15.19 -10.76
CA ALA A 335 -13.09 15.03 -12.03
C ALA A 335 -12.53 13.85 -12.86
N ILE A 336 -11.19 13.70 -12.94
CA ILE A 336 -10.55 12.58 -13.64
C ILE A 336 -10.87 11.25 -12.94
N SER A 337 -10.74 11.20 -11.62
CA SER A 337 -11.07 10.00 -10.84
C SER A 337 -12.54 9.60 -11.01
N LEU A 338 -13.44 10.57 -10.99
CA LEU A 338 -14.87 10.36 -11.23
C LEU A 338 -15.14 9.90 -12.68
N THR A 339 -14.45 10.49 -13.67
CA THR A 339 -14.61 10.12 -15.08
C THR A 339 -14.16 8.71 -15.34
N VAL A 340 -12.99 8.30 -14.80
CA VAL A 340 -12.49 6.93 -14.89
C VAL A 340 -13.45 5.97 -14.18
N TRP A 341 -13.93 6.34 -13.00
CA TRP A 341 -14.92 5.54 -12.27
C TRP A 341 -16.23 5.36 -13.06
N LEU A 342 -16.77 6.44 -13.61
CA LEU A 342 -17.98 6.39 -14.45
C LEU A 342 -17.77 5.59 -15.74
N PHE A 343 -16.60 5.72 -16.38
CA PHE A 343 -16.24 4.95 -17.58
C PHE A 343 -16.19 3.45 -17.28
N VAL A 344 -15.54 3.07 -16.17
CA VAL A 344 -15.47 1.71 -15.69
C VAL A 344 -16.88 1.15 -15.44
N PHE A 345 -17.72 1.90 -14.70
CA PHE A 345 -19.10 1.46 -14.40
C PHE A 345 -20.03 1.36 -15.64
N ARG A 346 -19.94 2.30 -16.58
CA ARG A 346 -20.77 2.27 -17.80
C ARG A 346 -20.43 1.06 -18.67
N LYS A 347 -19.16 0.73 -18.81
CA LYS A 347 -18.71 -0.40 -19.62
C LYS A 347 -19.10 -1.75 -19.01
N THR A 348 -19.07 -1.87 -17.68
CA THR A 348 -19.55 -3.06 -16.96
C THR A 348 -21.04 -3.32 -17.26
N LYS A 349 -21.85 -2.26 -17.27
CA LYS A 349 -23.29 -2.35 -17.54
C LYS A 349 -23.64 -2.74 -18.99
N GLN A 350 -22.76 -2.41 -19.95
CA GLN A 350 -22.93 -2.76 -21.36
C GLN A 350 -22.47 -4.19 -21.69
N LEU A 351 -21.46 -4.71 -21.00
CA LEU A 351 -20.90 -6.05 -21.27
C LEU A 351 -21.70 -7.19 -20.62
N HIS A 352 -22.43 -6.91 -19.54
CA HIS A 352 -23.26 -7.89 -18.83
C HIS A 352 -24.64 -7.30 -18.47
N PRO A 353 -25.52 -7.04 -19.46
CA PRO A 353 -26.88 -6.59 -19.15
C PRO A 353 -27.67 -7.66 -18.34
N GLU A 354 -27.35 -8.94 -18.50
CA GLU A 354 -27.96 -10.04 -17.76
C GLU A 354 -27.40 -10.24 -16.35
N ALA A 355 -26.13 -9.88 -16.07
CA ALA A 355 -25.55 -9.98 -14.73
C ALA A 355 -26.15 -8.97 -13.73
N ALA A 356 -26.78 -7.91 -14.25
CA ALA A 356 -27.55 -6.96 -13.44
C ALA A 356 -28.97 -7.45 -13.12
N ALA A 357 -29.42 -8.53 -13.79
CA ALA A 357 -30.76 -9.09 -13.70
C ALA A 357 -30.82 -10.51 -13.12
N VAL A 358 -29.69 -11.04 -12.57
CA VAL A 358 -29.75 -12.33 -11.89
C VAL A 358 -30.44 -12.12 -10.54
N PRO A 359 -31.70 -12.55 -10.37
CA PRO A 359 -32.28 -12.71 -9.06
C PRO A 359 -31.40 -13.69 -8.29
N HIS A 360 -31.29 -13.52 -6.99
CA HIS A 360 -30.61 -14.44 -6.08
C HIS A 360 -30.92 -15.90 -6.49
N ALA A 361 -30.01 -16.52 -7.21
CA ALA A 361 -30.10 -17.96 -7.43
C ALA A 361 -29.82 -18.58 -6.07
N ASP A 362 -30.82 -19.22 -5.50
CA ASP A 362 -30.74 -20.02 -4.31
C ASP A 362 -29.55 -20.98 -4.46
N PHE A 363 -28.52 -20.77 -3.69
CA PHE A 363 -27.47 -21.75 -3.55
C PHE A 363 -28.12 -23.00 -2.95
N PRO A 364 -27.95 -24.19 -3.54
CA PRO A 364 -28.40 -25.40 -2.89
C PRO A 364 -27.78 -25.49 -1.50
N ASN A 365 -28.61 -25.71 -0.51
CA ASN A 365 -28.18 -25.90 0.86
C ASN A 365 -27.08 -26.98 0.90
N PRO A 366 -26.02 -26.78 1.68
CA PRO A 366 -24.99 -27.81 1.86
C PRO A 366 -25.69 -29.09 2.34
N PRO A 367 -25.26 -30.29 1.89
CA PRO A 367 -25.87 -31.54 2.29
C PRO A 367 -25.87 -31.61 3.82
N GLN A 368 -27.08 -31.82 4.38
CA GLN A 368 -27.24 -32.02 5.82
C GLN A 368 -26.46 -33.30 6.19
N THR A 369 -25.52 -33.17 7.12
CA THR A 369 -24.87 -34.32 7.74
C THR A 369 -25.95 -35.14 8.43
N PRO A 370 -26.04 -36.47 8.22
CA PRO A 370 -27.01 -37.29 8.93
C PRO A 370 -26.75 -37.23 10.43
N HIS A 371 -27.82 -36.96 11.18
CA HIS A 371 -27.80 -37.10 12.63
C HIS A 371 -27.42 -38.55 12.99
N PRO A 372 -26.54 -38.77 13.99
CA PRO A 372 -26.31 -40.11 14.50
C PRO A 372 -27.61 -40.59 15.15
N GLU A 373 -28.18 -41.69 14.61
CA GLU A 373 -29.28 -42.40 15.25
C GLU A 373 -28.84 -42.88 16.64
N GLU A 374 -29.63 -42.54 17.62
CA GLU A 374 -29.58 -43.14 18.93
C GLU A 374 -29.87 -44.64 18.82
N THR A 375 -28.84 -45.46 18.88
CA THR A 375 -29.03 -46.88 19.14
C THR A 375 -29.23 -47.10 20.63
N ASN A 376 -30.44 -47.07 21.05
CA ASN A 376 -30.89 -47.77 22.25
C ASN A 376 -30.92 -49.28 21.96
N LYS A 377 -29.97 -50.03 22.49
CA LYS A 377 -30.23 -51.33 23.18
C LYS A 377 -28.96 -51.79 23.91
#